data_b3b427a4854b792759dafbbd224b3eb1
#
_entry.id   b3b427a4854b792759dafbbd224b3eb1
#
_cell.length_a   1.000
_cell.length_b   1.000
_cell.length_c   1.000
_cell.angle_alpha   90.00
_cell.angle_beta   90.00
_cell.angle_gamma   90.00
#
_symmetry.space_group_name_H-M   'P 1'
#
loop_
_entity.id
_entity.type
_entity.pdbx_description
1 polymer ?
#
loop_
_entity_poly.entity_id
_entity_poly.type
_entity_poly.pdbx_seq_one_letter_code
_entity_poly.pdbx_strand_id
1 'polypeptide(L)'
;MKEFQVIDLIKEALAESVEAEWIRLGIGDDAAIVAFSPGMDVVSSIDTFLPDRHFPSNAPAELVGYRAIMASFSDLAAMGAQPKYGLISLTIDRSTESGIDWILNF
;
A
#
# COMPACT_ATOMS: atom_id res chain seq x y z
N MET A 1 18.97 4.42 -4.96
CA MET A 1 17.81 4.35 -5.85
C MET A 1 16.93 5.56 -5.60
N LYS A 2 16.49 6.20 -6.63
CA LYS A 2 15.62 7.39 -6.53
C LYS A 2 14.16 6.95 -6.28
N GLU A 3 13.37 7.86 -5.71
CA GLU A 3 11.97 7.60 -5.35
C GLU A 3 11.15 7.00 -6.50
N PHE A 4 11.16 7.61 -7.66
CA PHE A 4 10.39 7.12 -8.80
C PHE A 4 10.86 5.76 -9.34
N GLN A 5 12.13 5.43 -9.16
CA GLN A 5 12.63 4.08 -9.51
C GLN A 5 12.01 3.00 -8.61
N VAL A 6 11.83 3.30 -7.32
CA VAL A 6 11.15 2.39 -6.38
C VAL A 6 9.67 2.27 -6.75
N ILE A 7 9.03 3.39 -7.05
CA ILE A 7 7.61 3.40 -7.47
C ILE A 7 7.41 2.58 -8.75
N ASP A 8 8.31 2.71 -9.72
CA ASP A 8 8.25 1.93 -10.96
C ASP A 8 8.37 0.42 -10.71
N LEU A 9 9.26 0.01 -9.81
CA LEU A 9 9.39 -1.41 -9.43
C LEU A 9 8.11 -1.94 -8.79
N ILE A 10 7.50 -1.17 -7.91
CA ILE A 10 6.23 -1.54 -7.26
C ILE A 10 5.12 -1.62 -8.30
N LYS A 11 5.05 -0.65 -9.20
CA LYS A 11 4.07 -0.63 -10.28
C LYS A 11 4.18 -1.87 -11.17
N GLU A 12 5.38 -2.27 -11.54
CA GLU A 12 5.61 -3.50 -12.32
C GLU A 12 5.16 -4.75 -11.55
N ALA A 13 5.47 -4.82 -10.26
CA ALA A 13 5.09 -5.96 -9.43
C ALA A 13 3.56 -6.08 -9.27
N LEU A 14 2.83 -4.97 -9.34
CA LEU A 14 1.38 -4.92 -9.16
C LEU A 14 0.60 -4.81 -10.47
N ALA A 15 1.25 -4.85 -11.62
CA ALA A 15 0.65 -4.51 -12.94
C ALA A 15 -0.67 -5.22 -13.23
N GLU A 16 -0.84 -6.48 -12.81
CA GLU A 16 -2.06 -7.25 -13.04
C GLU A 16 -3.19 -6.95 -12.04
N SER A 17 -2.88 -6.29 -10.91
CA SER A 17 -3.83 -6.10 -9.82
C SER A 17 -4.37 -4.68 -9.69
N VAL A 18 -3.91 -3.73 -10.51
CA VAL A 18 -4.23 -2.30 -10.36
C VAL A 18 -5.15 -1.72 -11.44
N GLU A 19 -5.65 -2.54 -12.35
CA GLU A 19 -6.56 -2.08 -13.39
C GLU A 19 -8.03 -2.23 -12.98
N ALA A 20 -8.72 -1.10 -12.82
CA ALA A 20 -10.15 -1.05 -12.63
C ALA A 20 -10.69 0.21 -13.32
N GLU A 21 -11.91 0.14 -13.88
CA GLU A 21 -12.50 1.26 -14.62
C GLU A 21 -12.66 2.53 -13.76
N TRP A 22 -12.87 2.38 -12.46
CA TRP A 22 -13.03 3.49 -11.54
C TRP A 22 -11.68 4.11 -11.09
N ILE A 23 -10.55 3.49 -11.41
CA ILE A 23 -9.23 4.09 -11.25
C ILE A 23 -8.90 4.89 -12.50
N ARG A 24 -8.94 6.22 -12.40
CA ARG A 24 -8.63 7.13 -13.51
C ARG A 24 -7.15 7.34 -13.68
N LEU A 25 -6.41 7.42 -12.59
CA LEU A 25 -4.96 7.51 -12.55
C LEU A 25 -4.47 6.70 -11.36
N GLY A 26 -3.76 5.62 -11.63
CA GLY A 26 -3.19 4.74 -10.61
C GLY A 26 -1.79 5.15 -10.19
N ILE A 27 -1.01 4.15 -9.74
CA ILE A 27 0.36 4.34 -9.28
C ILE A 27 1.28 4.87 -10.40
N GLY A 28 2.16 5.80 -10.06
CA GLY A 28 3.25 6.27 -10.93
C GLY A 28 3.32 7.78 -11.15
N ASP A 29 2.41 8.54 -10.57
CA ASP A 29 2.41 10.00 -10.64
C ASP A 29 2.36 10.60 -9.22
N ASP A 30 2.26 11.90 -9.11
CA ASP A 30 2.25 12.62 -7.82
C ASP A 30 1.03 12.28 -6.97
N ALA A 31 -0.06 11.88 -7.61
CA ALA A 31 -1.31 11.51 -6.95
C ALA A 31 -2.03 10.40 -7.71
N ALA A 32 -3.02 9.81 -7.10
CA ALA A 32 -3.95 8.91 -7.75
C ALA A 32 -5.31 9.60 -7.94
N ILE A 33 -6.04 9.21 -8.98
CA ILE A 33 -7.39 9.70 -9.24
C ILE A 33 -8.32 8.51 -9.31
N VAL A 34 -9.34 8.51 -8.44
CA VAL A 34 -10.37 7.47 -8.40
C VAL A 34 -11.74 8.09 -8.60
N ALA A 35 -12.63 7.39 -9.27
CA ALA A 35 -14.01 7.82 -9.48
C ALA A 35 -14.95 6.95 -8.66
N PHE A 36 -15.88 7.57 -7.95
CA PHE A 36 -16.88 6.87 -7.16
C PHE A 36 -18.27 7.00 -7.78
N SER A 37 -19.10 5.99 -7.53
CA SER A 37 -20.49 6.03 -7.96
C SER A 37 -21.26 7.11 -7.18
N PRO A 38 -22.16 7.88 -7.84
CA PRO A 38 -23.00 8.85 -7.14
C PRO A 38 -23.81 8.21 -6.02
N GLY A 39 -23.97 8.92 -4.91
CA GLY A 39 -24.76 8.45 -3.77
C GLY A 39 -24.03 7.50 -2.83
N MET A 40 -22.74 7.25 -3.06
CA MET A 40 -21.90 6.41 -2.20
C MET A 40 -20.99 7.28 -1.33
N ASP A 41 -20.84 6.89 -0.07
CA ASP A 41 -19.87 7.50 0.82
C ASP A 41 -18.53 6.78 0.72
N VAL A 42 -17.46 7.51 0.94
CA VAL A 42 -16.09 6.96 1.02
C VAL A 42 -15.69 6.83 2.46
N VAL A 43 -15.35 5.62 2.88
CA VAL A 43 -14.81 5.35 4.21
C VAL A 43 -13.30 5.15 4.05
N SER A 44 -12.51 5.90 4.80
CA SER A 44 -11.06 5.85 4.73
C SER A 44 -10.46 5.52 6.09
N SER A 45 -9.45 4.67 6.10
CA SER A 45 -8.65 4.34 7.28
C SER A 45 -7.18 4.39 6.91
N ILE A 46 -6.34 4.75 7.85
CA ILE A 46 -4.89 4.77 7.68
C ILE A 46 -4.23 4.27 8.97
N ASP A 47 -3.23 3.41 8.80
CA ASP A 47 -2.43 2.89 9.90
C ASP A 47 -0.93 3.06 9.59
N THR A 48 -0.13 3.29 10.63
CA THR A 48 1.31 3.37 10.53
C THR A 48 1.93 2.14 11.19
N PHE A 49 2.76 1.42 10.45
CA PHE A 49 3.50 0.27 10.96
C PHE A 49 4.98 0.59 11.10
N LEU A 50 5.49 0.46 12.33
CA LEU A 50 6.88 0.75 12.67
C LEU A 50 7.56 -0.48 13.23
N PRO A 51 8.84 -0.74 12.85
CA PRO A 51 9.61 -1.84 13.44
C PRO A 51 9.73 -1.67 14.96
N ASP A 52 9.74 -2.79 15.67
CA ASP A 52 9.83 -2.90 17.12
C ASP A 52 8.69 -2.25 17.91
N ARG A 53 7.71 -1.69 17.23
CA ARG A 53 6.44 -1.21 17.81
C ARG A 53 5.26 -2.05 17.39
N HIS A 54 5.13 -2.30 16.09
CA HIS A 54 4.01 -3.02 15.49
C HIS A 54 4.41 -4.40 14.98
N PHE A 55 5.69 -4.58 14.72
CA PHE A 55 6.27 -5.86 14.30
C PHE A 55 7.75 -5.93 14.70
N PRO A 56 8.31 -7.14 14.92
CA PRO A 56 9.75 -7.28 15.15
C PRO A 56 10.55 -6.83 13.93
N SER A 57 11.69 -6.15 14.14
CA SER A 57 12.51 -5.64 13.04
C SER A 57 13.05 -6.74 12.11
N ASN A 58 13.09 -7.99 12.59
CA ASN A 58 13.47 -9.16 11.79
C ASN A 58 12.29 -9.91 11.17
N ALA A 59 11.07 -9.35 11.24
CA ALA A 59 9.90 -9.98 10.63
C ALA A 59 10.04 -10.04 9.11
N PRO A 60 9.56 -11.13 8.46
CA PRO A 60 9.53 -11.20 7.00
C PRO A 60 8.68 -10.06 6.40
N ALA A 61 9.14 -9.49 5.31
CA ALA A 61 8.46 -8.38 4.64
C ALA A 61 7.03 -8.75 4.24
N GLU A 62 6.80 -9.96 3.75
CA GLU A 62 5.48 -10.46 3.35
C GLU A 62 4.49 -10.43 4.51
N LEU A 63 4.93 -10.80 5.70
CA LEU A 63 4.09 -10.78 6.89
C LEU A 63 3.74 -9.36 7.32
N VAL A 64 4.71 -8.45 7.24
CA VAL A 64 4.50 -7.03 7.56
C VAL A 64 3.50 -6.41 6.60
N GLY A 65 3.66 -6.62 5.29
CA GLY A 65 2.75 -6.14 4.27
C GLY A 65 1.33 -6.69 4.44
N TYR A 66 1.22 -7.99 4.65
CA TYR A 66 -0.07 -8.65 4.91
C TYR A 66 -0.78 -8.03 6.11
N ARG A 67 -0.10 -7.89 7.25
CA ARG A 67 -0.67 -7.34 8.47
C ARG A 67 -1.05 -5.87 8.33
N ALA A 68 -0.25 -5.08 7.64
CA ALA A 68 -0.53 -3.66 7.41
C ALA A 68 -1.83 -3.49 6.62
N ILE A 69 -2.02 -4.25 5.56
CA ILE A 69 -3.23 -4.22 4.75
C ILE A 69 -4.43 -4.76 5.52
N MET A 70 -4.27 -5.87 6.23
CA MET A 70 -5.35 -6.49 6.98
C MET A 70 -5.82 -5.63 8.16
N ALA A 71 -4.94 -4.85 8.78
CA ALA A 71 -5.34 -3.89 9.82
C ALA A 71 -6.29 -2.83 9.27
N SER A 72 -5.96 -2.25 8.11
CA SER A 72 -6.83 -1.27 7.45
C SER A 72 -8.14 -1.90 6.96
N PHE A 73 -8.10 -3.12 6.45
CA PHE A 73 -9.31 -3.85 6.04
C PHE A 73 -10.23 -4.14 7.22
N SER A 74 -9.65 -4.48 8.39
CA SER A 74 -10.40 -4.70 9.62
C SER A 74 -11.17 -3.45 10.04
N ASP A 75 -10.56 -2.28 9.95
CA ASP A 75 -11.21 -1.00 10.25
C ASP A 75 -12.37 -0.71 9.27
N LEU A 76 -12.18 -0.98 7.99
CA LEU A 76 -13.25 -0.84 6.99
C LEU A 76 -14.38 -1.83 7.24
N ALA A 77 -14.07 -3.07 7.59
CA ALA A 77 -15.07 -4.10 7.91
C ALA A 77 -15.90 -3.70 9.13
N ALA A 78 -15.27 -3.11 10.15
CA ALA A 78 -15.97 -2.61 11.35
C ALA A 78 -16.99 -1.51 11.00
N MET A 79 -16.77 -0.76 9.93
CA MET A 79 -17.66 0.28 9.43
C MET A 79 -18.65 -0.25 8.37
N GLY A 80 -18.63 -1.54 8.06
CA GLY A 80 -19.47 -2.13 7.01
C GLY A 80 -19.09 -1.71 5.61
N ALA A 81 -17.87 -1.23 5.40
CA ALA A 81 -17.39 -0.75 4.10
C ALA A 81 -16.71 -1.87 3.31
N GLN A 82 -16.79 -1.78 1.98
CA GLN A 82 -16.11 -2.68 1.06
C GLN A 82 -14.76 -2.10 0.66
N PRO A 83 -13.64 -2.85 0.80
CA PRO A 83 -12.35 -2.38 0.34
C PRO A 83 -12.33 -2.18 -1.18
N LYS A 84 -11.80 -1.06 -1.64
CA LYS A 84 -11.73 -0.70 -3.07
C LYS A 84 -10.31 -0.36 -3.51
N TYR A 85 -9.58 0.44 -2.74
CA TYR A 85 -8.22 0.85 -3.09
C TYR A 85 -7.43 1.14 -1.83
N GLY A 86 -6.12 1.21 -1.97
CA GLY A 86 -5.22 1.57 -0.88
C GLY A 86 -4.17 2.56 -1.33
N LEU A 87 -3.73 3.38 -0.39
CA LEU A 87 -2.55 4.22 -0.52
C LEU A 87 -1.50 3.68 0.44
N ILE A 88 -0.27 3.54 -0.03
CA ILE A 88 0.82 3.01 0.77
C ILE A 88 1.88 4.10 0.92
N SER A 89 2.19 4.46 2.16
CA SER A 89 3.32 5.32 2.48
C SER A 89 4.47 4.44 2.96
N LEU A 90 5.58 4.46 2.23
CA LEU A 90 6.76 3.65 2.55
C LEU A 90 7.91 4.56 2.96
N THR A 91 8.46 4.29 4.14
CA THR A 91 9.73 4.84 4.59
C THR A 91 10.76 3.71 4.63
N ILE A 92 11.80 3.83 3.83
CA ILE A 92 12.75 2.74 3.61
C ILE A 92 14.13 3.20 4.05
N ASP A 93 14.82 2.32 4.76
CA ASP A 93 16.23 2.53 5.07
C ASP A 93 17.07 2.25 3.82
N ARG A 94 17.65 3.31 3.25
CA ARG A 94 18.50 3.22 2.05
C ARG A 94 19.92 2.73 2.34
N SER A 95 20.30 2.55 3.61
CA SER A 95 21.66 2.19 3.99
C SER A 95 22.00 0.73 3.72
N THR A 96 21.03 -0.11 3.35
CA THR A 96 21.23 -1.53 3.11
C THR A 96 20.71 -1.97 1.75
N GLU A 97 21.47 -2.79 1.02
CA GLU A 97 21.03 -3.44 -0.22
C GLU A 97 19.78 -4.31 0.02
N SER A 98 19.61 -4.81 1.24
CA SER A 98 18.44 -5.58 1.66
C SER A 98 17.14 -4.77 1.66
N GLY A 99 17.21 -3.45 1.66
CA GLY A 99 16.03 -2.60 1.62
C GLY A 99 15.20 -2.78 0.34
N ILE A 100 15.85 -2.96 -0.80
CA ILE A 100 15.18 -3.17 -2.10
C ILE A 100 14.48 -4.52 -2.13
N ASP A 101 15.17 -5.58 -1.73
CA ASP A 101 14.59 -6.93 -1.65
C ASP A 101 13.42 -6.96 -0.68
N TRP A 102 13.54 -6.24 0.44
CA TRP A 102 12.48 -6.12 1.41
C TRP A 102 11.22 -5.50 0.80
N ILE A 103 11.36 -4.42 0.01
CA ILE A 103 10.23 -3.76 -0.67
C ILE A 103 9.54 -4.70 -1.64
N LEU A 104 10.32 -5.42 -2.45
CA LEU A 104 9.75 -6.31 -3.47
C LEU A 104 8.99 -7.49 -2.86
N ASN A 105 9.29 -7.85 -1.62
CA ASN A 105 8.61 -8.92 -0.89
C ASN A 105 7.51 -8.41 0.06
N PHE A 106 7.41 -7.10 0.27
CA PHE A 106 6.37 -6.47 1.10
C PHE A 106 5.02 -6.56 0.41
#